data_bd12f81aa7d2e759481b73b8c9dac67f
#
_entry.id   bd12f81aa7d2e759481b73b8c9dac67f
#
_cell.length_a   1.000
_cell.length_b   1.000
_cell.length_c   1.000
_cell.angle_alpha   90.00
_cell.angle_beta   90.00
_cell.angle_gamma   90.00
#
_symmetry.space_group_name_H-M   'P 1'
#
loop_
_entity.id
_entity.type
_entity.pdbx_description
1 polymer ?
#
loop_
_entity_poly.entity_id
_entity_poly.type
_entity_poly.pdbx_seq_one_letter_code
_entity_poly.pdbx_strand_id
1 'polypeptide(L)'
;MGIEEETIGIAPVGCAVFAYNYLDIDWIEAAHGRAPAIASAVKRLNPKKMVFTYQGDGDLAAIGTAETIHACNRGENIAIIFINNGIYGMTGGQMAPTTLEGMVTSTCPYGRNVALNGYPLRIAELVERVDGTCYVTRQS
;
A
#
# COMPACT_ATOMS: atom_id res chain seq x y z
N MET A 1 -19.02 -13.98 6.70
CA MET A 1 -19.19 -13.11 7.87
C MET A 1 -20.28 -12.06 7.68
N GLY A 2 -20.85 -11.94 6.48
CA GLY A 2 -21.94 -10.99 6.18
C GLY A 2 -21.54 -9.53 6.27
N ILE A 3 -20.26 -9.23 6.02
CA ILE A 3 -19.74 -7.86 6.03
C ILE A 3 -19.52 -7.29 4.62
N GLU A 4 -19.85 -8.08 3.59
CA GLU A 4 -19.58 -7.75 2.20
C GLU A 4 -20.26 -6.44 1.81
N GLU A 5 -21.55 -6.28 2.15
CA GLU A 5 -22.33 -5.06 1.89
C GLU A 5 -21.90 -3.84 2.74
N GLU A 6 -21.14 -4.08 3.81
CA GLU A 6 -20.64 -3.05 4.72
C GLU A 6 -19.19 -2.66 4.43
N THR A 7 -18.58 -3.20 3.36
CA THR A 7 -17.15 -3.03 3.07
C THR A 7 -16.94 -2.33 1.73
N ILE A 8 -16.02 -1.38 1.70
CA ILE A 8 -15.58 -0.69 0.48
C ILE A 8 -14.06 -0.84 0.37
N GLY A 9 -13.61 -1.45 -0.71
CA GLY A 9 -12.21 -1.56 -1.08
C GLY A 9 -11.74 -0.43 -1.98
N ILE A 10 -10.53 0.04 -1.78
CA ILE A 10 -9.89 1.00 -2.68
C ILE A 10 -8.68 0.32 -3.33
N ALA A 11 -8.75 0.06 -4.62
CA ALA A 11 -7.70 -0.57 -5.41
C ALA A 11 -7.00 0.48 -6.28
N PRO A 12 -5.70 0.75 -6.07
CA PRO A 12 -4.94 1.66 -6.90
C PRO A 12 -4.28 0.93 -8.08
N VAL A 13 -3.52 1.66 -8.87
CA VAL A 13 -2.77 1.13 -10.01
C VAL A 13 -1.69 0.15 -9.56
N GLY A 14 -1.41 -0.86 -10.37
CA GLY A 14 -0.50 -1.98 -10.14
C GLY A 14 -1.25 -3.30 -10.07
N CYS A 15 -0.59 -4.40 -9.70
CA CYS A 15 -1.23 -5.72 -9.63
C CYS A 15 -2.44 -5.73 -8.69
N ALA A 16 -2.44 -4.87 -7.67
CA ALA A 16 -3.51 -4.75 -6.70
C ALA A 16 -4.86 -4.29 -7.29
N VAL A 17 -4.86 -3.64 -8.46
CA VAL A 17 -6.10 -3.19 -9.12
C VAL A 17 -7.04 -4.35 -9.43
N PHE A 18 -6.50 -5.55 -9.66
CA PHE A 18 -7.31 -6.72 -9.98
C PHE A 18 -8.02 -7.35 -8.77
N ALA A 19 -7.88 -6.79 -7.56
CA ALA A 19 -8.51 -7.32 -6.35
C ALA A 19 -10.06 -7.39 -6.49
N TYR A 20 -10.68 -6.50 -7.27
CA TYR A 20 -12.12 -6.50 -7.54
C TYR A 20 -12.61 -7.76 -8.28
N ASN A 21 -11.73 -8.51 -8.94
CA ASN A 21 -12.07 -9.78 -9.58
C ASN A 21 -12.19 -10.96 -8.58
N TYR A 22 -11.77 -10.77 -7.35
CA TYR A 22 -11.61 -11.86 -6.36
C TYR A 22 -12.43 -11.66 -5.10
N LEU A 23 -12.86 -10.44 -4.80
CA LEU A 23 -13.62 -10.11 -3.61
C LEU A 23 -14.93 -9.43 -4.01
N ASP A 24 -16.05 -10.05 -3.63
CA ASP A 24 -17.42 -9.56 -3.91
C ASP A 24 -17.83 -8.49 -2.90
N ILE A 25 -17.29 -7.28 -3.08
CA ILE A 25 -17.57 -6.08 -2.28
C ILE A 25 -17.61 -4.87 -3.21
N ASP A 26 -18.00 -3.71 -2.69
CA ASP A 26 -17.88 -2.46 -3.42
C ASP A 26 -16.42 -2.04 -3.59
N TRP A 27 -16.04 -1.67 -4.81
CA TRP A 27 -14.69 -1.22 -5.11
C TRP A 27 -14.66 0.17 -5.75
N ILE A 28 -13.66 0.95 -5.39
CA ILE A 28 -13.32 2.21 -6.05
C ILE A 28 -11.88 2.10 -6.55
N GLU A 29 -11.68 2.35 -7.83
CA GLU A 29 -10.36 2.43 -8.43
C GLU A 29 -9.75 3.81 -8.19
N ALA A 30 -8.53 3.85 -7.64
CA ALA A 30 -7.81 5.07 -7.35
C ALA A 30 -6.64 5.29 -8.32
N ALA A 31 -6.29 6.53 -8.58
CA ALA A 31 -5.05 6.86 -9.25
C ALA A 31 -3.85 6.35 -8.44
N HIS A 32 -2.74 6.05 -9.14
CA HIS A 32 -1.52 5.50 -8.54
C HIS A 32 -1.01 6.33 -7.35
N GLY A 33 -0.83 5.68 -6.21
CA GLY A 33 -0.40 6.28 -4.95
C GLY A 33 -1.49 7.07 -4.20
N ARG A 34 -2.73 7.11 -4.69
CA ARG A 34 -3.79 7.95 -4.11
C ARG A 34 -4.85 7.18 -3.31
N ALA A 35 -4.67 5.87 -3.16
CA ALA A 35 -5.64 5.04 -2.45
C ALA A 35 -5.91 5.52 -1.00
N PRO A 36 -4.93 5.89 -0.16
CA PRO A 36 -5.20 6.38 1.19
C PRO A 36 -5.99 7.70 1.21
N ALA A 37 -5.76 8.59 0.23
CA ALA A 37 -6.51 9.85 0.12
C ALA A 37 -7.98 9.59 -0.25
N ILE A 38 -8.23 8.71 -1.21
CA ILE A 38 -9.60 8.30 -1.60
C ILE A 38 -10.28 7.59 -0.43
N ALA A 39 -9.60 6.63 0.21
CA ALA A 39 -10.12 5.91 1.37
C ALA A 39 -10.53 6.84 2.51
N SER A 40 -9.71 7.86 2.80
CA SER A 40 -10.02 8.88 3.81
C SER A 40 -11.32 9.62 3.49
N ALA A 41 -11.51 10.05 2.24
CA ALA A 41 -12.72 10.72 1.79
C ALA A 41 -13.94 9.80 1.85
N VAL A 42 -13.82 8.57 1.35
CA VAL A 42 -14.89 7.56 1.35
C VAL A 42 -15.31 7.24 2.80
N LYS A 43 -14.35 7.05 3.70
CA LYS A 43 -14.62 6.76 5.11
C LYS A 43 -15.36 7.89 5.81
N ARG A 44 -15.00 9.13 5.52
CA ARG A 44 -15.69 10.31 6.09
C ARG A 44 -17.12 10.46 5.61
N LEU A 45 -17.40 10.13 4.35
CA LEU A 45 -18.75 10.13 3.79
C LEU A 45 -19.59 8.91 4.23
N ASN A 46 -18.91 7.80 4.56
CA ASN A 46 -19.53 6.53 4.96
C ASN A 46 -18.96 6.04 6.31
N PRO A 47 -19.21 6.75 7.42
CA PRO A 47 -18.53 6.49 8.70
C PRO A 47 -18.80 5.10 9.28
N LYS A 48 -19.89 4.44 8.90
CA LYS A 48 -20.26 3.11 9.38
C LYS A 48 -19.64 1.98 8.56
N LYS A 49 -19.27 2.24 7.30
CA LYS A 49 -18.68 1.25 6.41
C LYS A 49 -17.24 0.90 6.82
N MET A 50 -16.83 -0.33 6.64
CA MET A 50 -15.43 -0.71 6.65
C MET A 50 -14.79 -0.20 5.35
N VAL A 51 -13.70 0.54 5.46
CA VAL A 51 -12.96 1.02 4.29
C VAL A 51 -11.52 0.58 4.39
N PHE A 52 -11.00 -0.05 3.33
CA PHE A 52 -9.61 -0.45 3.28
C PHE A 52 -8.98 -0.14 1.92
N THR A 53 -7.66 -0.04 1.90
CA THR A 53 -6.86 0.01 0.67
C THR A 53 -6.11 -1.30 0.50
N TYR A 54 -5.88 -1.71 -0.76
CA TYR A 54 -5.09 -2.90 -1.10
C TYR A 54 -3.99 -2.48 -2.08
N GLN A 55 -2.75 -2.37 -1.60
CA GLN A 55 -1.67 -1.66 -2.29
C GLN A 55 -0.39 -2.48 -2.37
N GLY A 56 0.31 -2.38 -3.50
CA GLY A 56 1.67 -2.91 -3.66
C GLY A 56 2.74 -1.88 -3.28
N ASP A 57 4.00 -2.31 -3.34
CA ASP A 57 5.16 -1.50 -2.95
C ASP A 57 5.40 -0.28 -3.86
N GLY A 58 5.18 -0.40 -5.14
CA GLY A 58 5.23 0.75 -6.05
C GLY A 58 4.18 1.80 -5.75
N ASP A 59 3.01 1.36 -5.35
CA ASP A 59 1.90 2.25 -5.03
C ASP A 59 2.06 2.90 -3.65
N LEU A 60 2.18 2.11 -2.60
CA LEU A 60 2.21 2.60 -1.23
C LEU A 60 3.56 3.21 -0.85
N ALA A 61 4.65 2.48 -1.13
CA ALA A 61 5.99 2.82 -0.63
C ALA A 61 6.84 3.64 -1.62
N ALA A 62 6.32 3.93 -2.81
CA ALA A 62 6.94 4.82 -3.78
C ALA A 62 6.08 6.06 -4.00
N ILE A 63 5.18 6.03 -4.99
CA ILE A 63 4.42 7.22 -5.38
C ILE A 63 3.41 7.68 -4.32
N GLY A 64 2.91 6.78 -3.48
CA GLY A 64 1.90 7.04 -2.44
C GLY A 64 2.46 7.19 -1.02
N THR A 65 3.78 7.33 -0.85
CA THR A 65 4.39 7.43 0.48
C THR A 65 3.84 8.61 1.28
N ALA A 66 3.70 9.78 0.65
CA ALA A 66 3.17 10.98 1.30
C ALA A 66 1.73 10.79 1.74
N GLU A 67 0.86 10.27 0.88
CA GLU A 67 -0.54 10.01 1.17
C GLU A 67 -0.71 9.01 2.32
N THR A 68 0.12 7.96 2.33
CA THR A 68 0.15 6.96 3.40
C THR A 68 0.53 7.60 4.74
N ILE A 69 1.63 8.34 4.78
CA ILE A 69 2.09 9.04 5.99
C ILE A 69 1.03 10.01 6.50
N HIS A 70 0.43 10.81 5.61
CA HIS A 70 -0.58 11.78 6.01
C HIS A 70 -1.90 11.14 6.45
N ALA A 71 -2.31 10.02 5.85
CA ALA A 71 -3.47 9.27 6.33
C ALA A 71 -3.23 8.71 7.74
N CYS A 72 -2.05 8.12 7.98
CA CYS A 72 -1.63 7.67 9.31
C CYS A 72 -1.58 8.84 10.32
N ASN A 73 -0.91 9.94 9.95
CA ASN A 73 -0.77 11.11 10.83
C ASN A 73 -2.12 11.73 11.24
N ARG A 74 -3.11 11.65 10.38
CA ARG A 74 -4.47 12.14 10.66
C ARG A 74 -5.31 11.15 11.43
N GLY A 75 -4.81 9.94 11.72
CA GLY A 75 -5.56 8.89 12.39
C GLY A 75 -6.83 8.48 11.63
N GLU A 76 -6.76 8.41 10.30
CA GLU A 76 -7.91 8.04 9.48
C GLU A 76 -8.35 6.61 9.83
N ASN A 77 -9.63 6.43 10.10
CA ASN A 77 -10.21 5.14 10.48
C ASN A 77 -10.39 4.23 9.26
N ILE A 78 -9.30 3.84 8.65
CA ILE A 78 -9.19 2.94 7.50
C ILE A 78 -8.20 1.82 7.79
N ALA A 79 -8.32 0.70 7.09
CA ALA A 79 -7.28 -0.33 7.07
C ALA A 79 -6.44 -0.20 5.80
N ILE A 80 -5.13 -0.36 5.93
CA ILE A 80 -4.20 -0.36 4.78
C ILE A 80 -3.59 -1.75 4.69
N ILE A 81 -3.90 -2.48 3.62
CA ILE A 81 -3.32 -3.79 3.32
C ILE A 81 -2.19 -3.57 2.32
N PHE A 82 -0.97 -3.83 2.78
CA PHE A 82 0.23 -3.63 1.99
C PHE A 82 0.86 -4.95 1.56
N ILE A 83 0.86 -5.23 0.27
CA ILE A 83 1.50 -6.40 -0.33
C ILE A 83 2.92 -6.01 -0.74
N ASN A 84 3.88 -6.43 0.08
CA ASN A 84 5.29 -6.12 -0.13
C ASN A 84 6.04 -7.33 -0.70
N ASN A 85 6.22 -7.38 -2.00
CA ASN A 85 7.03 -8.38 -2.67
C ASN A 85 8.43 -7.85 -3.06
N GLY A 86 8.73 -6.60 -2.77
CA GLY A 86 10.04 -5.97 -3.01
C GLY A 86 10.35 -5.64 -4.45
N ILE A 87 9.38 -5.66 -5.35
CA ILE A 87 9.56 -5.36 -6.78
C ILE A 87 8.34 -4.65 -7.38
N TYR A 88 8.52 -3.96 -8.51
CA TYR A 88 7.42 -3.50 -9.36
C TYR A 88 6.99 -4.65 -10.28
N GLY A 89 6.03 -5.47 -9.82
CA GLY A 89 5.65 -6.70 -10.52
C GLY A 89 5.04 -6.46 -11.90
N MET A 90 4.03 -5.60 -12.01
CA MET A 90 3.27 -5.37 -13.25
C MET A 90 4.13 -4.85 -14.40
N THR A 91 5.16 -4.06 -14.10
CA THR A 91 6.01 -3.41 -15.11
C THR A 91 7.26 -4.23 -15.49
N GLY A 92 7.46 -5.40 -14.90
CA GLY A 92 8.54 -6.33 -15.28
C GLY A 92 9.64 -6.52 -14.23
N GLY A 93 9.34 -6.34 -12.94
CA GLY A 93 10.23 -6.72 -11.85
C GLY A 93 11.35 -5.74 -11.54
N GLN A 94 11.13 -4.44 -11.73
CA GLN A 94 12.11 -3.41 -11.39
C GLN A 94 12.26 -3.28 -9.87
N MET A 95 13.37 -2.69 -9.46
CA MET A 95 13.66 -2.40 -8.06
C MET A 95 12.62 -1.42 -7.49
N ALA A 96 12.02 -1.79 -6.36
CA ALA A 96 11.14 -0.95 -5.56
C ALA A 96 11.90 -0.29 -4.39
N PRO A 97 11.35 0.72 -3.73
CA PRO A 97 11.97 1.26 -2.52
C PRO A 97 12.20 0.22 -1.43
N THR A 98 11.34 -0.79 -1.35
CA THR A 98 11.36 -1.87 -0.36
C THR A 98 12.23 -3.06 -0.73
N THR A 99 12.81 -3.11 -1.94
CA THR A 99 13.73 -4.18 -2.38
C THR A 99 14.86 -4.35 -1.37
N LEU A 100 15.09 -5.56 -0.91
CA LEU A 100 16.12 -5.83 0.10
C LEU A 100 17.54 -5.73 -0.46
N GLU A 101 18.50 -5.47 0.40
CA GLU A 101 19.92 -5.51 0.03
C GLU A 101 20.29 -6.88 -0.52
N GLY A 102 21.05 -6.90 -1.61
CA GLY A 102 21.44 -8.10 -2.34
C GLY A 102 20.33 -8.71 -3.20
N MET A 103 19.08 -8.29 -3.10
CA MET A 103 17.99 -8.81 -3.92
C MET A 103 18.15 -8.38 -5.38
N VAL A 104 18.15 -9.35 -6.28
CA VAL A 104 18.27 -9.16 -7.74
C VAL A 104 16.91 -8.74 -8.31
N THR A 105 16.93 -7.75 -9.19
CA THR A 105 15.74 -7.25 -9.91
C THR A 105 16.09 -6.93 -11.34
N SER A 106 15.12 -6.68 -12.22
CA SER A 106 15.39 -6.37 -13.64
C SER A 106 16.19 -5.08 -13.83
N THR A 107 16.13 -4.13 -12.91
CA THR A 107 16.91 -2.88 -12.94
C THR A 107 18.14 -2.92 -12.02
N CYS A 108 18.34 -4.00 -11.29
CA CYS A 108 19.47 -4.21 -10.40
C CYS A 108 19.98 -5.67 -10.52
N PRO A 109 20.59 -6.06 -11.64
CA PRO A 109 20.88 -7.44 -11.98
C PRO A 109 21.98 -8.07 -11.10
N TYR A 110 22.77 -7.27 -10.41
CA TYR A 110 23.82 -7.74 -9.48
C TYR A 110 23.38 -7.68 -8.00
N GLY A 111 22.09 -7.44 -7.78
CA GLY A 111 21.52 -7.23 -6.45
C GLY A 111 21.60 -5.77 -5.97
N ARG A 112 20.63 -5.36 -5.12
CA ARG A 112 20.63 -4.01 -4.56
C ARG A 112 21.89 -3.76 -3.75
N ASN A 113 22.60 -2.71 -4.11
CA ASN A 113 23.79 -2.23 -3.39
C ASN A 113 23.47 -0.91 -2.72
N VAL A 114 23.58 -0.86 -1.40
CA VAL A 114 23.23 0.32 -0.59
C VAL A 114 23.99 1.58 -1.00
N ALA A 115 25.27 1.45 -1.37
CA ALA A 115 26.10 2.58 -1.80
C ALA A 115 25.63 3.21 -3.12
N LEU A 116 24.99 2.43 -3.99
CA LEU A 116 24.51 2.89 -5.31
C LEU A 116 23.01 3.19 -5.29
N ASN A 117 22.21 2.40 -4.57
CA ASN A 117 20.75 2.38 -4.65
C ASN A 117 20.06 2.89 -3.37
N GLY A 118 20.82 3.22 -2.33
CA GLY A 118 20.28 3.57 -1.03
C GLY A 118 19.72 2.38 -0.25
N TYR A 119 19.34 2.62 0.99
CA TYR A 119 18.78 1.62 1.90
C TYR A 119 17.35 1.22 1.51
N PRO A 120 16.94 -0.03 1.78
CA PRO A 120 15.55 -0.44 1.68
C PRO A 120 14.65 0.39 2.59
N LEU A 121 13.51 0.85 2.06
CA LEU A 121 12.52 1.57 2.86
C LEU A 121 11.75 0.58 3.74
N ARG A 122 11.82 0.78 5.05
CA ARG A 122 11.09 -0.01 6.05
C ARG A 122 9.78 0.69 6.38
N ILE A 123 8.81 0.56 5.50
CA ILE A 123 7.56 1.34 5.57
C ILE A 123 6.72 1.02 6.83
N ALA A 124 6.70 -0.23 7.29
CA ALA A 124 5.95 -0.61 8.48
C ALA A 124 6.50 0.09 9.73
N GLU A 125 7.82 0.09 9.90
CA GLU A 125 8.49 0.79 11.00
C GLU A 125 8.33 2.31 10.90
N LEU A 126 8.26 2.83 9.68
CA LEU A 126 8.03 4.25 9.45
C LEU A 126 6.62 4.67 9.90
N VAL A 127 5.58 3.95 9.48
CA VAL A 127 4.20 4.27 9.85
C VAL A 127 3.89 3.96 11.31
N GLU A 128 4.57 2.97 11.92
CA GLU A 128 4.47 2.68 13.34
C GLU A 128 4.87 3.87 14.23
N ARG A 129 5.79 4.71 13.74
CA ARG A 129 6.26 5.91 14.47
C ARG A 129 5.37 7.12 14.29
N VAL A 130 4.32 7.03 13.49
CA VAL A 130 3.37 8.12 13.27
C VAL A 130 2.29 8.05 14.35
N ASP A 131 2.14 9.10 15.15
CA ASP A 131 1.28 9.12 16.34
C ASP A 131 -0.19 8.76 16.07
N GLY A 132 -0.70 9.04 14.89
CA GLY A 132 -2.08 8.70 14.50
C GLY A 132 -2.28 7.24 14.11
N THR A 133 -1.23 6.44 14.04
CA THR A 133 -1.31 5.01 13.68
C THR A 133 -1.71 4.18 14.89
N CYS A 134 -2.85 3.51 14.83
CA CYS A 134 -3.35 2.70 15.94
C CYS A 134 -2.73 1.30 16.01
N TYR A 135 -2.40 0.71 14.86
CA TYR A 135 -1.94 -0.68 14.80
C TYR A 135 -1.14 -0.94 13.54
N VAL A 136 0.00 -1.63 13.68
CA VAL A 136 0.82 -2.13 12.57
C VAL A 136 1.17 -3.58 12.83
N THR A 137 1.05 -4.43 11.82
CA THR A 137 1.45 -5.84 11.91
C THR A 137 2.07 -6.30 10.59
N ARG A 138 2.86 -7.36 10.67
CA ARG A 138 3.37 -8.11 9.51
C ARG A 138 2.89 -9.54 9.58
N GLN A 139 2.51 -10.08 8.45
CA GLN A 139 2.15 -11.48 8.27
C GLN A 139 2.99 -12.05 7.14
N SER A 140 3.42 -13.29 7.25
CA SER A 140 4.21 -14.05 6.25
C SER A 140 3.59 -15.42 6.04
#